data_f5a66d359077f14414ffd7466dfd64df
#
_entry.id   f5a66d359077f14414ffd7466dfd64df
#
_cell.length_a   1.000
_cell.length_b   1.000
_cell.length_c   1.000
_cell.angle_alpha   90.00
_cell.angle_beta   90.00
_cell.angle_gamma   90.00
#
_symmetry.space_group_name_H-M   'P 1'
#
loop_
_entity.id
_entity.type
_entity.pdbx_description
1 polymer ?
#
loop_
_entity_poly.entity_id
_entity_poly.type
_entity_poly.pdbx_seq_one_letter_code
_entity_poly.pdbx_strand_id
1 'polypeptide(L)'
;MLPAPHFSAFNPPRRILMGPGPSDVYPEVLAAQARPTVGHLDPLFVAMMDELKSLIQYAFQTKNEMTMAVSAPGSAGMETCFVNLVEPGEKVIVCRNGVFGERMRQNVERVGAIAVLVDNEWGTPVDPAAVEAALKANPDAKFLAFVHAETSTGALSDAKTLCALAKQYGCLSIVDAVTSLGGVELRVDEWGIDAIYSGSQKCLSCVPGLSPVSFSPAAVEKLKNRKTPVQSWFLDQSLVMAYWTSAGGKRSYHHTAPVNALYALHESLRLLAEEGVENAWKRHQDMHLVLRAGLEKLGLKFVVAEDSRLPQLNAIYIPEGVDDAAVRARLLKDYNLEIGAGLGALAGKAWRIGLMGFGARRENVALCLRALEEVLN
;
A
#
# COMPACT_ATOMS: atom_id res chain seq x y z
N MET A 1 -29.48 31.26 14.95
CA MET A 1 -28.16 30.90 14.40
C MET A 1 -27.38 30.16 15.49
N LEU A 2 -26.64 29.12 15.14
CA LEU A 2 -25.74 28.46 16.09
C LEU A 2 -24.56 29.40 16.38
N PRO A 3 -24.10 29.50 17.65
CA PRO A 3 -22.91 30.27 17.99
C PRO A 3 -21.67 29.69 17.29
N ALA A 4 -20.76 30.56 16.87
CA ALA A 4 -19.49 30.11 16.27
C ALA A 4 -18.64 29.40 17.33
N PRO A 5 -18.14 28.18 17.04
CA PRO A 5 -17.19 27.51 17.94
C PRO A 5 -15.82 28.22 17.90
N HIS A 6 -15.17 28.33 19.05
CA HIS A 6 -13.86 28.92 19.18
C HIS A 6 -12.83 27.85 19.55
N PHE A 7 -11.86 27.61 18.65
CA PHE A 7 -10.75 26.69 18.87
C PHE A 7 -9.42 27.40 18.59
N SER A 8 -8.40 27.04 19.33
CA SER A 8 -7.02 27.43 19.00
C SER A 8 -6.52 26.67 17.75
N ALA A 9 -5.49 27.19 17.08
CA ALA A 9 -4.85 26.49 15.97
C ALA A 9 -4.34 25.12 16.44
N PHE A 10 -4.56 24.09 15.63
CA PHE A 10 -4.05 22.74 15.90
C PHE A 10 -2.58 22.66 15.57
N ASN A 11 -1.72 22.45 16.58
CA ASN A 11 -0.29 22.28 16.46
C ASN A 11 0.12 20.91 17.01
N PRO A 12 0.20 19.86 16.15
CA PRO A 12 0.59 18.54 16.62
C PRO A 12 2.05 18.49 17.06
N PRO A 13 2.39 17.71 18.09
CA PRO A 13 3.77 17.45 18.43
C PRO A 13 4.45 16.62 17.32
N ARG A 14 5.77 16.74 17.19
CA ARG A 14 6.53 15.85 16.32
C ARG A 14 6.52 14.43 16.92
N ARG A 15 6.16 13.45 16.10
CA ARG A 15 6.20 12.02 16.44
C ARG A 15 7.18 11.30 15.51
N ILE A 16 7.73 10.19 15.99
CA ILE A 16 8.49 9.23 15.16
C ILE A 16 7.57 8.07 14.87
N LEU A 17 7.18 7.96 13.60
CA LEU A 17 6.14 7.04 13.17
C LEU A 17 6.74 5.68 12.76
N MET A 18 6.89 4.80 13.73
CA MET A 18 7.31 3.40 13.52
C MET A 18 6.13 2.43 13.66
N GLY A 19 4.94 2.87 13.32
CA GLY A 19 3.75 2.01 13.23
C GLY A 19 3.53 1.44 11.83
N PRO A 20 2.40 0.76 11.60
CA PRO A 20 2.06 0.14 10.31
C PRO A 20 1.60 1.14 9.24
N GLY A 21 1.82 2.41 9.45
CA GLY A 21 1.42 3.55 8.64
C GLY A 21 0.25 4.32 9.25
N PRO A 22 0.22 5.67 9.02
CA PRO A 22 1.13 6.41 8.14
C PRO A 22 2.58 6.39 8.64
N SER A 23 3.53 6.54 7.71
CA SER A 23 4.97 6.63 7.98
C SER A 23 5.43 8.08 8.13
N ASP A 24 6.66 8.27 8.61
CA ASP A 24 7.30 9.58 8.60
C ASP A 24 7.35 10.16 7.18
N VAL A 25 7.01 11.44 7.06
CA VAL A 25 7.02 12.17 5.79
C VAL A 25 8.33 12.96 5.69
N TYR A 26 8.95 12.95 4.50
CA TYR A 26 10.14 13.77 4.24
C TYR A 26 9.83 15.26 4.45
N PRO A 27 10.74 16.04 5.04
CA PRO A 27 10.58 17.50 5.17
C PRO A 27 10.33 18.18 3.83
N GLU A 28 10.98 17.72 2.76
CA GLU A 28 10.84 18.22 1.39
C GLU A 28 9.43 17.98 0.84
N VAL A 29 8.83 16.84 1.18
CA VAL A 29 7.46 16.49 0.80
C VAL A 29 6.44 17.39 1.51
N LEU A 30 6.65 17.66 2.81
CA LEU A 30 5.81 18.61 3.55
C LEU A 30 5.96 20.04 2.99
N ALA A 31 7.19 20.46 2.65
CA ALA A 31 7.43 21.74 2.00
C ALA A 31 6.77 21.83 0.62
N ALA A 32 6.79 20.76 -0.17
CA ALA A 32 6.10 20.71 -1.46
C ALA A 32 4.60 20.85 -1.31
N GLN A 33 3.99 20.20 -0.31
CA GLN A 33 2.55 20.32 -0.02
C GLN A 33 2.14 21.75 0.36
N ALA A 34 3.03 22.50 0.98
CA ALA A 34 2.77 23.88 1.41
C ALA A 34 2.98 24.94 0.31
N ARG A 35 3.34 24.54 -0.91
CA ARG A 35 3.49 25.47 -2.06
C ARG A 35 2.15 26.10 -2.45
N PRO A 36 2.16 27.27 -3.12
CA PRO A 36 0.94 27.91 -3.63
C PRO A 36 0.12 26.96 -4.49
N THR A 37 -1.19 26.92 -4.26
CA THR A 37 -2.13 26.14 -5.06
C THR A 37 -2.36 26.83 -6.40
N VAL A 38 -2.17 26.11 -7.52
CA VAL A 38 -2.57 26.54 -8.85
C VAL A 38 -3.85 25.83 -9.30
N GLY A 39 -4.48 26.28 -10.37
CA GLY A 39 -5.65 25.59 -10.92
C GLY A 39 -5.31 24.17 -11.39
N HIS A 40 -6.22 23.22 -11.20
CA HIS A 40 -6.03 21.81 -11.60
C HIS A 40 -5.99 21.58 -13.12
N LEU A 41 -6.23 22.60 -13.92
CA LEU A 41 -6.05 22.64 -15.38
C LEU A 41 -4.98 23.66 -15.82
N ASP A 42 -4.26 24.25 -14.88
CA ASP A 42 -3.12 25.10 -15.15
C ASP A 42 -2.06 24.31 -15.95
N PRO A 43 -1.49 24.90 -17.03
CA PRO A 43 -0.49 24.20 -17.85
C PRO A 43 0.72 23.66 -17.05
N LEU A 44 1.17 24.37 -16.01
CA LEU A 44 2.25 23.90 -15.14
C LEU A 44 1.83 22.67 -14.33
N PHE A 45 0.60 22.66 -13.82
CA PHE A 45 0.06 21.52 -13.11
C PHE A 45 -0.13 20.30 -14.02
N VAL A 46 -0.62 20.52 -15.23
CA VAL A 46 -0.78 19.46 -16.24
C VAL A 46 0.59 18.85 -16.60
N ALA A 47 1.63 19.67 -16.79
CA ALA A 47 2.99 19.19 -17.02
C ALA A 47 3.51 18.35 -15.83
N MET A 48 3.30 18.84 -14.61
CA MET A 48 3.67 18.10 -13.39
C MET A 48 2.93 16.75 -13.29
N MET A 49 1.67 16.65 -13.73
CA MET A 49 0.94 15.37 -13.77
C MET A 49 1.58 14.38 -14.76
N ASP A 50 2.15 14.82 -15.88
CA ASP A 50 2.87 13.94 -16.81
C ASP A 50 4.18 13.42 -16.19
N GLU A 51 4.91 14.30 -15.48
CA GLU A 51 6.08 13.89 -14.70
C GLU A 51 5.69 12.90 -13.61
N LEU A 52 4.61 13.17 -12.88
CA LEU A 52 4.10 12.31 -11.82
C LEU A 52 3.71 10.91 -12.35
N LYS A 53 3.07 10.83 -13.53
CA LYS A 53 2.79 9.56 -14.19
C LYS A 53 4.08 8.77 -14.42
N SER A 54 5.10 9.44 -14.98
CA SER A 54 6.40 8.81 -15.25
C SER A 54 7.08 8.33 -13.97
N LEU A 55 7.00 9.09 -12.88
CA LEU A 55 7.53 8.71 -11.57
C LEU A 55 6.77 7.53 -10.96
N ILE A 56 5.44 7.46 -11.11
CA ILE A 56 4.65 6.30 -10.67
C ILE A 56 5.02 5.06 -11.49
N GLN A 57 5.17 5.19 -12.82
CA GLN A 57 5.63 4.11 -13.68
C GLN A 57 7.01 3.61 -13.26
N TYR A 58 7.94 4.52 -12.94
CA TYR A 58 9.24 4.16 -12.41
C TYR A 58 9.14 3.40 -11.07
N ALA A 59 8.34 3.87 -10.13
CA ALA A 59 8.17 3.22 -8.84
C ALA A 59 7.58 1.80 -8.96
N PHE A 60 6.62 1.59 -9.86
CA PHE A 60 6.03 0.29 -10.17
C PHE A 60 6.89 -0.58 -11.09
N GLN A 61 7.94 -0.03 -11.72
CA GLN A 61 8.73 -0.70 -12.75
C GLN A 61 7.82 -1.19 -13.90
N THR A 62 7.06 -0.25 -14.50
CA THR A 62 6.11 -0.54 -15.57
C THR A 62 6.11 0.53 -16.66
N LYS A 63 5.72 0.11 -17.87
CA LYS A 63 5.43 0.99 -19.03
C LYS A 63 3.94 1.12 -19.29
N ASN A 64 3.09 0.64 -18.41
CA ASN A 64 1.64 0.68 -18.57
C ASN A 64 1.16 2.12 -18.74
N GLU A 65 0.45 2.38 -19.84
CA GLU A 65 -0.12 3.71 -20.14
C GLU A 65 -1.20 4.14 -19.13
N MET A 66 -2.02 3.19 -18.66
CA MET A 66 -3.01 3.43 -17.61
C MET A 66 -2.35 3.34 -16.23
N THR A 67 -1.54 4.35 -15.94
CA THR A 67 -0.83 4.53 -14.66
C THR A 67 -1.08 5.94 -14.14
N MET A 68 -1.58 6.06 -12.90
CA MET A 68 -1.96 7.34 -12.30
C MET A 68 -2.10 7.27 -10.79
N ALA A 69 -2.42 8.39 -10.15
CA ALA A 69 -2.83 8.43 -8.75
C ALA A 69 -4.34 8.67 -8.64
N VAL A 70 -5.06 7.79 -7.98
CA VAL A 70 -6.44 8.00 -7.56
C VAL A 70 -6.45 9.06 -6.46
N SER A 71 -7.34 10.06 -6.56
CA SER A 71 -7.50 11.16 -5.60
C SER A 71 -8.19 10.73 -4.31
N ALA A 72 -7.73 9.61 -3.73
CA ALA A 72 -8.28 8.98 -2.54
C ALA A 72 -7.24 7.98 -1.96
N PRO A 73 -7.36 7.55 -0.67
CA PRO A 73 -6.37 6.66 -0.05
C PRO A 73 -6.34 5.26 -0.66
N GLY A 74 -5.33 4.44 -0.27
CA GLY A 74 -5.09 3.09 -0.81
C GLY A 74 -6.31 2.15 -0.81
N SER A 75 -7.25 2.30 0.13
CA SER A 75 -8.51 1.54 0.11
C SER A 75 -9.37 1.86 -1.12
N ALA A 76 -9.33 3.11 -1.60
CA ALA A 76 -10.00 3.48 -2.85
C ALA A 76 -9.25 2.96 -4.08
N GLY A 77 -7.92 2.83 -4.01
CA GLY A 77 -7.14 2.14 -5.05
C GLY A 77 -7.52 0.67 -5.17
N MET A 78 -7.69 -0.02 -4.04
CA MET A 78 -8.25 -1.38 -3.99
C MET A 78 -9.62 -1.39 -4.69
N GLU A 79 -10.56 -0.59 -4.24
CA GLU A 79 -11.90 -0.51 -4.81
C GLU A 79 -11.86 -0.17 -6.30
N THR A 80 -10.98 0.75 -6.73
CA THR A 80 -10.78 1.10 -8.15
C THR A 80 -10.45 -0.14 -8.99
N CYS A 81 -9.56 -1.02 -8.54
CA CYS A 81 -9.25 -2.24 -9.29
C CYS A 81 -10.49 -3.14 -9.43
N PHE A 82 -11.22 -3.36 -8.34
CA PHE A 82 -12.37 -4.27 -8.36
C PHE A 82 -13.57 -3.70 -9.15
N VAL A 83 -13.97 -2.46 -8.93
CA VAL A 83 -15.15 -1.89 -9.62
C VAL A 83 -14.93 -1.73 -11.14
N ASN A 84 -13.66 -1.53 -11.56
CA ASN A 84 -13.34 -1.37 -12.97
C ASN A 84 -13.20 -2.71 -13.72
N LEU A 85 -12.66 -3.73 -13.08
CA LEU A 85 -12.32 -4.98 -13.76
C LEU A 85 -13.36 -6.07 -13.57
N VAL A 86 -13.90 -6.20 -12.37
CA VAL A 86 -14.79 -7.30 -12.00
C VAL A 86 -16.23 -6.95 -12.32
N GLU A 87 -16.96 -7.87 -12.97
CA GLU A 87 -18.39 -7.73 -13.29
C GLU A 87 -19.24 -8.68 -12.42
N PRO A 88 -20.53 -8.34 -12.20
CA PRO A 88 -21.44 -9.18 -11.44
C PRO A 88 -21.47 -10.64 -11.99
N GLY A 89 -21.40 -11.61 -11.08
CA GLY A 89 -21.40 -13.03 -11.38
C GLY A 89 -20.06 -13.64 -11.80
N GLU A 90 -19.03 -12.83 -12.05
CA GLU A 90 -17.69 -13.35 -12.32
C GLU A 90 -17.06 -13.95 -11.06
N LYS A 91 -16.22 -14.98 -11.21
CA LYS A 91 -15.47 -15.57 -10.12
C LYS A 91 -14.10 -14.91 -9.97
N VAL A 92 -13.75 -14.58 -8.73
CA VAL A 92 -12.44 -14.06 -8.32
C VAL A 92 -11.86 -14.99 -7.25
N ILE A 93 -10.68 -15.55 -7.51
CA ILE A 93 -9.92 -16.26 -6.48
C ILE A 93 -9.26 -15.20 -5.60
N VAL A 94 -9.58 -15.21 -4.31
CA VAL A 94 -9.09 -14.24 -3.33
C VAL A 94 -8.23 -14.95 -2.29
N CYS A 95 -6.95 -14.62 -2.24
CA CYS A 95 -6.04 -15.13 -1.22
C CYS A 95 -6.18 -14.30 0.06
N ARG A 96 -6.36 -14.99 1.19
CA ARG A 96 -6.60 -14.36 2.47
C ARG A 96 -5.62 -14.88 3.53
N ASN A 97 -4.63 -14.06 3.88
CA ASN A 97 -3.67 -14.30 4.94
C ASN A 97 -3.59 -13.14 5.94
N GLY A 98 -4.60 -12.26 5.93
CA GLY A 98 -4.72 -11.11 6.82
C GLY A 98 -5.94 -10.24 6.51
N VAL A 99 -5.99 -9.06 7.13
CA VAL A 99 -7.13 -8.12 7.03
C VAL A 99 -7.35 -7.62 5.61
N PHE A 100 -6.26 -7.40 4.84
CA PHE A 100 -6.40 -6.77 3.53
C PHE A 100 -6.88 -7.76 2.46
N GLY A 101 -6.54 -9.04 2.56
CA GLY A 101 -7.18 -10.10 1.79
C GLY A 101 -8.69 -10.22 2.09
N GLU A 102 -9.08 -10.07 3.35
CA GLU A 102 -10.50 -10.03 3.75
C GLU A 102 -11.24 -8.82 3.14
N ARG A 103 -10.58 -7.65 3.02
CA ARG A 103 -11.17 -6.49 2.32
C ARG A 103 -11.34 -6.74 0.83
N MET A 104 -10.41 -7.44 0.18
CA MET A 104 -10.58 -7.85 -1.22
C MET A 104 -11.82 -8.70 -1.41
N ARG A 105 -12.04 -9.72 -0.54
CA ARG A 105 -13.27 -10.53 -0.54
C ARG A 105 -14.51 -9.64 -0.49
N GLN A 106 -14.54 -8.68 0.44
CA GLN A 106 -15.67 -7.76 0.60
C GLN A 106 -15.89 -6.87 -0.63
N ASN A 107 -14.83 -6.46 -1.34
CA ASN A 107 -14.96 -5.73 -2.59
C ASN A 107 -15.56 -6.60 -3.69
N VAL A 108 -15.10 -7.85 -3.83
CA VAL A 108 -15.66 -8.82 -4.80
C VAL A 108 -17.17 -9.00 -4.58
N GLU A 109 -17.60 -9.21 -3.35
CA GLU A 109 -19.03 -9.40 -3.05
C GLU A 109 -19.84 -8.13 -3.31
N ARG A 110 -19.30 -6.94 -3.01
CA ARG A 110 -20.01 -5.66 -3.24
C ARG A 110 -20.21 -5.34 -4.71
N VAL A 111 -19.33 -5.76 -5.59
CA VAL A 111 -19.55 -5.63 -7.05
C VAL A 111 -20.48 -6.70 -7.60
N GLY A 112 -21.03 -7.58 -6.75
CA GLY A 112 -21.95 -8.66 -7.16
C GLY A 112 -21.25 -9.88 -7.75
N ALA A 113 -19.96 -10.03 -7.54
CA ALA A 113 -19.15 -11.14 -8.02
C ALA A 113 -19.00 -12.24 -6.95
N ILE A 114 -18.40 -13.37 -7.31
CA ILE A 114 -18.27 -14.56 -6.48
C ILE A 114 -16.81 -14.67 -6.01
N ALA A 115 -16.58 -14.54 -4.70
CA ALA A 115 -15.26 -14.75 -4.10
C ALA A 115 -15.04 -16.25 -3.84
N VAL A 116 -13.99 -16.82 -4.46
CA VAL A 116 -13.47 -18.15 -4.13
C VAL A 116 -12.25 -17.97 -3.24
N LEU A 117 -12.33 -18.41 -1.98
CA LEU A 117 -11.32 -18.10 -0.98
C LEU A 117 -10.20 -19.14 -0.99
N VAL A 118 -8.96 -18.65 -0.91
CA VAL A 118 -7.76 -19.41 -0.57
C VAL A 118 -7.25 -18.89 0.77
N ASP A 119 -7.62 -19.58 1.83
CA ASP A 119 -7.26 -19.20 3.20
C ASP A 119 -5.88 -19.73 3.57
N ASN A 120 -5.07 -18.85 4.15
CA ASN A 120 -3.76 -19.16 4.71
C ASN A 120 -3.73 -18.71 6.17
N GLU A 121 -2.92 -19.36 6.98
CA GLU A 121 -2.73 -18.98 8.38
C GLU A 121 -2.20 -17.54 8.48
N TRP A 122 -2.67 -16.81 9.49
CA TRP A 122 -2.20 -15.43 9.72
C TRP A 122 -0.74 -15.44 10.16
N GLY A 123 0.08 -14.66 9.45
CA GLY A 123 1.53 -14.64 9.64
C GLY A 123 2.30 -15.55 8.68
N THR A 124 1.58 -16.22 7.75
CA THR A 124 2.21 -16.96 6.66
C THR A 124 2.00 -16.24 5.31
N PRO A 125 2.87 -16.46 4.32
CA PRO A 125 2.63 -16.00 2.95
C PRO A 125 1.47 -16.78 2.33
N VAL A 126 0.97 -16.29 1.20
CA VAL A 126 0.03 -17.04 0.36
C VAL A 126 0.74 -18.28 -0.20
N ASP A 127 0.12 -19.46 -0.04
CA ASP A 127 0.63 -20.72 -0.54
C ASP A 127 0.35 -20.89 -2.05
N PRO A 128 1.36 -20.89 -2.94
CA PRO A 128 1.16 -21.07 -4.37
C PRO A 128 0.50 -22.41 -4.74
N ALA A 129 0.73 -23.48 -3.97
CA ALA A 129 0.13 -24.78 -4.24
C ALA A 129 -1.39 -24.77 -3.97
N ALA A 130 -1.82 -24.10 -2.90
CA ALA A 130 -3.24 -23.91 -2.61
C ALA A 130 -3.92 -23.03 -3.66
N VAL A 131 -3.24 -21.99 -4.15
CA VAL A 131 -3.71 -21.12 -5.25
C VAL A 131 -3.87 -21.93 -6.53
N GLU A 132 -2.87 -22.73 -6.90
CA GLU A 132 -2.96 -23.58 -8.11
C GLU A 132 -4.11 -24.59 -8.02
N ALA A 133 -4.31 -25.20 -6.85
CA ALA A 133 -5.44 -26.10 -6.63
C ALA A 133 -6.80 -25.39 -6.81
N ALA A 134 -6.93 -24.17 -6.29
CA ALA A 134 -8.15 -23.37 -6.44
C ALA A 134 -8.40 -22.95 -7.89
N LEU A 135 -7.35 -22.56 -8.64
CA LEU A 135 -7.43 -22.26 -10.08
C LEU A 135 -7.87 -23.48 -10.90
N LYS A 136 -7.31 -24.66 -10.62
CA LYS A 136 -7.72 -25.93 -11.27
C LYS A 136 -9.19 -26.28 -11.00
N ALA A 137 -9.66 -26.05 -9.77
CA ALA A 137 -11.04 -26.32 -9.37
C ALA A 137 -12.06 -25.30 -9.92
N ASN A 138 -11.59 -24.12 -10.37
CA ASN A 138 -12.43 -23.03 -10.87
C ASN A 138 -11.93 -22.52 -12.22
N PRO A 139 -12.02 -23.34 -13.29
CA PRO A 139 -11.50 -22.96 -14.62
C PRO A 139 -12.23 -21.78 -15.26
N ASP A 140 -13.37 -21.37 -14.72
CA ASP A 140 -14.17 -20.21 -15.12
C ASP A 140 -13.83 -18.94 -14.33
N ALA A 141 -12.89 -19.00 -13.36
CA ALA A 141 -12.41 -17.83 -12.65
C ALA A 141 -11.75 -16.83 -13.63
N LYS A 142 -11.95 -15.53 -13.38
CA LYS A 142 -11.42 -14.45 -14.23
C LYS A 142 -10.26 -13.72 -13.60
N PHE A 143 -10.15 -13.77 -12.28
CA PHE A 143 -9.14 -13.02 -11.52
C PHE A 143 -8.54 -13.86 -10.40
N LEU A 144 -7.25 -13.56 -10.12
CA LEU A 144 -6.56 -13.91 -8.89
C LEU A 144 -6.23 -12.61 -8.15
N ALA A 145 -6.72 -12.45 -6.92
CA ALA A 145 -6.47 -11.27 -6.09
C ALA A 145 -5.73 -11.65 -4.82
N PHE A 146 -4.64 -10.95 -4.50
CA PHE A 146 -3.83 -11.20 -3.32
C PHE A 146 -3.09 -9.95 -2.82
N VAL A 147 -2.64 -10.01 -1.57
CA VAL A 147 -1.80 -8.98 -0.95
C VAL A 147 -0.34 -9.40 -1.04
N HIS A 148 0.49 -8.58 -1.69
CA HIS A 148 1.93 -8.80 -1.78
C HIS A 148 2.60 -8.64 -0.41
N ALA A 149 2.30 -7.55 0.29
CA ALA A 149 2.85 -7.20 1.60
C ALA A 149 1.73 -6.99 2.63
N GLU A 150 1.37 -8.05 3.37
CA GLU A 150 0.23 -8.02 4.31
C GLU A 150 0.61 -7.30 5.61
N THR A 151 0.18 -6.04 5.73
CA THR A 151 0.55 -5.16 6.85
C THR A 151 -0.04 -5.60 8.20
N SER A 152 -1.13 -6.36 8.20
CA SER A 152 -1.76 -6.82 9.44
C SER A 152 -0.95 -7.93 10.14
N THR A 153 -0.12 -8.65 9.38
CA THR A 153 0.67 -9.77 9.88
C THR A 153 2.18 -9.63 9.72
N GLY A 154 2.64 -8.85 8.74
CA GLY A 154 4.05 -8.72 8.39
C GLY A 154 4.56 -9.78 7.41
N ALA A 155 3.65 -10.49 6.73
CA ALA A 155 4.01 -11.54 5.76
C ALA A 155 4.18 -10.99 4.34
N LEU A 156 5.22 -11.46 3.64
CA LEU A 156 5.51 -11.20 2.23
C LEU A 156 5.14 -12.43 1.39
N SER A 157 4.27 -12.25 0.41
CA SER A 157 3.88 -13.31 -0.53
C SER A 157 4.68 -13.23 -1.82
N ASP A 158 4.96 -14.37 -2.47
CA ASP A 158 5.68 -14.44 -3.75
C ASP A 158 4.78 -14.00 -4.91
N ALA A 159 4.73 -12.68 -5.15
CA ALA A 159 3.90 -12.10 -6.20
C ALA A 159 4.29 -12.58 -7.60
N LYS A 160 5.58 -12.84 -7.86
CA LYS A 160 6.06 -13.33 -9.16
C LYS A 160 5.46 -14.69 -9.49
N THR A 161 5.53 -15.63 -8.57
CA THR A 161 4.96 -16.99 -8.75
C THR A 161 3.43 -16.93 -8.84
N LEU A 162 2.77 -16.13 -8.00
CA LEU A 162 1.30 -16.02 -8.01
C LEU A 162 0.77 -15.42 -9.32
N CYS A 163 1.41 -14.39 -9.86
CA CYS A 163 1.04 -13.81 -11.15
C CYS A 163 1.31 -14.77 -12.32
N ALA A 164 2.40 -15.54 -12.26
CA ALA A 164 2.65 -16.57 -13.26
C ALA A 164 1.58 -17.66 -13.26
N LEU A 165 1.11 -18.08 -12.08
CA LEU A 165 -0.05 -19.01 -11.96
C LEU A 165 -1.33 -18.38 -12.52
N ALA A 166 -1.66 -17.13 -12.16
CA ALA A 166 -2.82 -16.44 -12.72
C ALA A 166 -2.80 -16.48 -14.25
N LYS A 167 -1.68 -16.10 -14.86
CA LYS A 167 -1.51 -16.10 -16.31
C LYS A 167 -1.61 -17.50 -16.91
N GLN A 168 -1.02 -18.53 -16.29
CA GLN A 168 -1.09 -19.91 -16.73
C GLN A 168 -2.53 -20.43 -16.82
N TYR A 169 -3.39 -20.01 -15.91
CA TYR A 169 -4.81 -20.40 -15.85
C TYR A 169 -5.77 -19.39 -16.50
N GLY A 170 -5.25 -18.41 -17.24
CA GLY A 170 -6.07 -17.43 -17.98
C GLY A 170 -6.79 -16.40 -17.10
N CYS A 171 -6.34 -16.20 -15.86
CA CYS A 171 -6.84 -15.18 -14.96
C CYS A 171 -5.99 -13.91 -15.04
N LEU A 172 -6.62 -12.75 -14.90
CA LEU A 172 -5.92 -11.49 -14.61
C LEU A 172 -5.58 -11.39 -13.12
N SER A 173 -4.44 -10.78 -12.80
CA SER A 173 -4.02 -10.56 -11.41
C SER A 173 -4.45 -9.18 -10.89
N ILE A 174 -4.91 -9.12 -9.62
CA ILE A 174 -5.14 -7.88 -8.86
C ILE A 174 -4.26 -7.93 -7.61
N VAL A 175 -3.29 -7.03 -7.53
CA VAL A 175 -2.25 -7.07 -6.50
C VAL A 175 -2.31 -5.83 -5.59
N ASP A 176 -2.38 -6.07 -4.28
CA ASP A 176 -2.17 -5.04 -3.26
C ASP A 176 -0.68 -4.81 -3.03
N ALA A 177 -0.20 -3.64 -3.40
CA ALA A 177 1.16 -3.18 -3.15
C ALA A 177 1.21 -1.96 -2.21
N VAL A 178 0.17 -1.78 -1.38
CA VAL A 178 0.10 -0.62 -0.46
C VAL A 178 1.33 -0.53 0.41
N THR A 179 1.82 -1.64 0.91
CA THR A 179 2.98 -1.67 1.82
C THR A 179 4.28 -2.07 1.11
N SER A 180 4.22 -2.68 -0.07
CA SER A 180 5.41 -3.12 -0.81
C SER A 180 6.03 -2.03 -1.70
N LEU A 181 5.24 -1.13 -2.28
CA LEU A 181 5.76 -0.13 -3.22
C LEU A 181 6.82 0.78 -2.56
N GLY A 182 8.04 0.75 -3.09
CA GLY A 182 9.19 1.47 -2.55
C GLY A 182 9.87 0.82 -1.35
N GLY A 183 9.30 -0.24 -0.75
CA GLY A 183 9.83 -0.90 0.46
C GLY A 183 10.49 -2.25 0.21
N VAL A 184 10.04 -2.98 -0.77
CA VAL A 184 10.54 -4.29 -1.16
C VAL A 184 10.46 -4.45 -2.67
N GLU A 185 11.21 -5.39 -3.25
CA GLU A 185 11.22 -5.61 -4.68
C GLU A 185 9.82 -5.75 -5.26
N LEU A 186 9.57 -4.99 -6.34
CA LEU A 186 8.32 -5.00 -7.08
C LEU A 186 8.59 -4.63 -8.54
N ARG A 187 8.30 -5.55 -9.48
CA ARG A 187 8.57 -5.39 -10.91
C ARG A 187 7.33 -5.75 -11.71
N VAL A 188 6.45 -4.78 -11.89
CA VAL A 188 5.10 -5.00 -12.46
C VAL A 188 5.15 -5.65 -13.84
N ASP A 189 5.95 -5.10 -14.77
CA ASP A 189 6.05 -5.65 -16.13
C ASP A 189 6.71 -7.03 -16.15
N GLU A 190 7.81 -7.19 -15.43
CA GLU A 190 8.55 -8.46 -15.39
C GLU A 190 7.73 -9.60 -14.80
N TRP A 191 6.95 -9.31 -13.74
CA TRP A 191 6.12 -10.31 -13.07
C TRP A 191 4.76 -10.50 -13.73
N GLY A 192 4.42 -9.67 -14.73
CA GLY A 192 3.17 -9.75 -15.47
C GLY A 192 1.94 -9.42 -14.63
N ILE A 193 2.04 -8.41 -13.78
CA ILE A 193 0.92 -7.94 -12.95
C ILE A 193 -0.06 -7.16 -13.81
N ASP A 194 -1.36 -7.53 -13.75
CA ASP A 194 -2.39 -6.90 -14.59
C ASP A 194 -3.01 -5.66 -13.97
N ALA A 195 -3.33 -5.69 -12.70
CA ALA A 195 -3.82 -4.54 -11.96
C ALA A 195 -3.13 -4.46 -10.60
N ILE A 196 -2.68 -3.26 -10.25
CA ILE A 196 -1.95 -3.01 -9.00
C ILE A 196 -2.36 -1.67 -8.41
N TYR A 197 -2.39 -1.60 -7.09
CA TYR A 197 -2.61 -0.36 -6.36
C TYR A 197 -1.69 -0.25 -5.16
N SER A 198 -1.46 1.00 -4.73
CA SER A 198 -0.67 1.31 -3.55
C SER A 198 -1.29 2.47 -2.76
N GLY A 199 -0.59 2.95 -1.75
CA GLY A 199 -0.98 4.09 -0.92
C GLY A 199 0.21 4.99 -0.62
N SER A 200 0.01 6.30 -0.68
CA SER A 200 1.07 7.31 -0.52
C SER A 200 1.73 7.30 0.87
N GLN A 201 1.01 6.89 1.92
CA GLN A 201 1.42 7.02 3.33
C GLN A 201 2.30 5.88 3.87
N LYS A 202 2.76 4.96 3.03
CA LYS A 202 3.62 3.84 3.41
C LYS A 202 5.08 4.12 3.02
N CYS A 203 5.72 3.22 2.29
CA CYS A 203 7.14 3.36 1.96
C CYS A 203 7.47 4.52 1.01
N LEU A 204 6.46 5.13 0.38
CA LEU A 204 6.64 6.38 -0.36
C LEU A 204 6.88 7.59 0.57
N SER A 205 6.60 7.50 1.87
CA SER A 205 6.79 8.61 2.84
C SER A 205 6.15 9.92 2.42
N CYS A 206 4.94 9.81 1.91
CA CYS A 206 4.08 10.93 1.54
C CYS A 206 2.90 11.03 2.51
N VAL A 207 2.23 12.17 2.51
CA VAL A 207 0.99 12.35 3.26
C VAL A 207 -0.09 11.36 2.78
N PRO A 208 -0.99 10.87 3.68
CA PRO A 208 -2.11 10.04 3.28
C PRO A 208 -3.05 10.77 2.32
N GLY A 209 -3.75 10.02 1.46
CA GLY A 209 -4.84 10.56 0.66
C GLY A 209 -4.74 10.31 -0.84
N LEU A 210 -3.67 9.68 -1.31
CA LEU A 210 -3.50 9.31 -2.72
C LEU A 210 -3.18 7.82 -2.86
N SER A 211 -3.66 7.23 -3.97
CA SER A 211 -3.39 5.83 -4.30
C SER A 211 -2.82 5.73 -5.73
N PRO A 212 -1.52 5.49 -5.88
CA PRO A 212 -0.95 5.06 -7.16
C PRO A 212 -1.62 3.77 -7.64
N VAL A 213 -2.01 3.71 -8.92
CA VAL A 213 -2.59 2.53 -9.57
C VAL A 213 -1.97 2.34 -10.94
N SER A 214 -1.94 1.08 -11.42
CA SER A 214 -1.50 0.76 -12.79
C SER A 214 -2.29 -0.43 -13.31
N PHE A 215 -2.62 -0.39 -14.61
CA PHE A 215 -3.37 -1.43 -15.30
C PHE A 215 -2.63 -1.85 -16.56
N SER A 216 -2.44 -3.16 -16.76
CA SER A 216 -1.84 -3.74 -17.95
C SER A 216 -2.72 -3.52 -19.19
N PRO A 217 -2.17 -3.67 -20.40
CA PRO A 217 -2.98 -3.66 -21.62
C PRO A 217 -4.14 -4.69 -21.58
N ALA A 218 -3.93 -5.86 -20.98
CA ALA A 218 -4.97 -6.87 -20.83
C ALA A 218 -6.09 -6.42 -19.87
N ALA A 219 -5.73 -5.78 -18.75
CA ALA A 219 -6.70 -5.19 -17.82
C ALA A 219 -7.48 -4.03 -18.48
N VAL A 220 -6.80 -3.19 -19.27
CA VAL A 220 -7.45 -2.12 -20.03
C VAL A 220 -8.43 -2.67 -21.07
N GLU A 221 -8.07 -3.76 -21.74
CA GLU A 221 -8.97 -4.43 -22.70
C GLU A 221 -10.19 -5.03 -21.98
N LYS A 222 -10.00 -5.65 -20.80
CA LYS A 222 -11.12 -6.11 -19.96
C LYS A 222 -12.05 -4.96 -19.58
N LEU A 223 -11.49 -3.79 -19.19
CA LEU A 223 -12.27 -2.59 -18.87
C LEU A 223 -13.11 -2.11 -20.07
N LYS A 224 -12.51 -2.03 -21.27
CA LYS A 224 -13.20 -1.58 -22.48
C LYS A 224 -14.32 -2.52 -22.93
N ASN A 225 -14.18 -3.81 -22.66
CA ASN A 225 -15.13 -4.84 -23.06
C ASN A 225 -16.18 -5.15 -21.98
N ARG A 226 -16.31 -4.31 -20.96
CA ARG A 226 -17.34 -4.46 -19.93
C ARG A 226 -18.75 -4.46 -20.55
N LYS A 227 -19.61 -5.32 -20.00
CA LYS A 227 -21.03 -5.41 -20.41
C LYS A 227 -21.91 -4.48 -19.57
N THR A 228 -21.43 -4.10 -18.37
CA THR A 228 -22.14 -3.24 -17.42
C THR A 228 -21.33 -1.98 -17.13
N PRO A 229 -21.95 -0.83 -16.88
CA PRO A 229 -21.23 0.36 -16.41
C PRO A 229 -20.44 0.08 -15.13
N VAL A 230 -19.32 0.77 -14.94
CA VAL A 230 -18.60 0.76 -13.66
C VAL A 230 -19.53 1.31 -12.58
N GLN A 231 -19.64 0.62 -11.43
CA GLN A 231 -20.60 0.96 -10.37
C GLN A 231 -20.28 2.29 -9.63
N SER A 232 -19.08 2.81 -9.82
CA SER A 232 -18.65 4.09 -9.24
C SER A 232 -18.28 5.07 -10.34
N TRP A 233 -19.05 6.15 -10.50
CA TRP A 233 -18.70 7.21 -11.45
C TRP A 233 -17.33 7.83 -11.14
N PHE A 234 -17.02 8.07 -9.86
CA PHE A 234 -15.78 8.71 -9.44
C PHE A 234 -14.54 7.83 -9.67
N LEU A 235 -14.68 6.52 -9.50
CA LEU A 235 -13.58 5.56 -9.67
C LEU A 235 -13.53 4.95 -11.08
N ASP A 236 -14.42 5.34 -11.98
CA ASP A 236 -14.45 4.82 -13.36
C ASP A 236 -13.21 5.29 -14.13
N GLN A 237 -12.29 4.36 -14.39
CA GLN A 237 -11.03 4.67 -15.03
C GLN A 237 -11.18 5.05 -16.50
N SER A 238 -12.27 4.68 -17.16
CA SER A 238 -12.58 5.16 -18.51
C SER A 238 -12.82 6.67 -18.57
N LEU A 239 -13.35 7.24 -17.48
CA LEU A 239 -13.57 8.67 -17.32
C LEU A 239 -12.32 9.39 -16.80
N VAL A 240 -11.64 8.79 -15.80
CA VAL A 240 -10.45 9.36 -15.16
C VAL A 240 -9.29 9.49 -16.14
N MET A 241 -9.10 8.52 -17.03
CA MET A 241 -8.01 8.52 -18.01
C MET A 241 -8.01 9.75 -18.90
N ALA A 242 -9.16 10.25 -19.29
CA ALA A 242 -9.26 11.48 -20.10
C ALA A 242 -8.74 12.74 -19.35
N TYR A 243 -8.65 12.68 -18.03
CA TYR A 243 -8.04 13.73 -17.21
C TYR A 243 -6.51 13.53 -17.02
N TRP A 244 -6.03 12.27 -17.04
CA TRP A 244 -4.60 11.95 -16.86
C TRP A 244 -3.81 11.85 -18.16
N THR A 245 -4.45 11.68 -19.30
CA THR A 245 -3.77 11.58 -20.60
C THR A 245 -4.11 12.74 -21.51
N SER A 246 -3.11 13.28 -22.19
CA SER A 246 -3.27 14.32 -23.21
C SER A 246 -3.49 13.75 -24.61
N ALA A 247 -4.20 12.63 -24.76
CA ALA A 247 -4.51 12.10 -26.08
C ALA A 247 -5.26 13.16 -26.91
N GLY A 248 -4.59 13.74 -27.91
CA GLY A 248 -5.13 14.80 -28.77
C GLY A 248 -5.03 16.23 -28.22
N GLY A 249 -4.22 16.49 -27.18
CA GLY A 249 -3.82 17.84 -26.77
C GLY A 249 -4.72 18.56 -25.77
N LYS A 250 -5.86 18.00 -25.36
CA LYS A 250 -6.71 18.56 -24.30
C LYS A 250 -7.11 17.49 -23.31
N ARG A 251 -6.87 17.77 -22.02
CA ARG A 251 -7.38 16.94 -20.91
C ARG A 251 -8.83 17.28 -20.64
N SER A 252 -9.65 16.28 -20.33
CA SER A 252 -11.03 16.46 -19.90
C SER A 252 -11.09 16.71 -18.41
N TYR A 253 -12.01 17.55 -17.95
CA TYR A 253 -12.31 17.69 -16.54
C TYR A 253 -13.08 16.47 -16.04
N HIS A 254 -12.58 15.82 -15.02
CA HIS A 254 -13.28 14.78 -14.28
C HIS A 254 -13.65 15.26 -12.89
N HIS A 255 -12.67 15.70 -12.11
CA HIS A 255 -12.84 16.25 -10.76
C HIS A 255 -11.73 17.27 -10.48
N THR A 256 -11.93 18.10 -9.46
CA THR A 256 -10.85 18.96 -8.99
C THR A 256 -9.83 18.12 -8.25
N ALA A 257 -8.68 17.89 -8.85
CA ALA A 257 -7.60 17.11 -8.25
C ALA A 257 -7.10 17.78 -6.96
N PRO A 258 -6.65 17.00 -5.97
CA PRO A 258 -6.06 17.52 -4.74
C PRO A 258 -4.64 18.03 -5.01
N VAL A 259 -4.54 19.22 -5.61
CA VAL A 259 -3.34 19.81 -6.20
C VAL A 259 -2.12 19.70 -5.27
N ASN A 260 -2.23 20.19 -4.03
CA ASN A 260 -1.14 20.20 -3.08
C ASN A 260 -0.73 18.81 -2.60
N ALA A 261 -1.68 17.86 -2.51
CA ALA A 261 -1.35 16.47 -2.21
C ALA A 261 -0.61 15.80 -3.37
N LEU A 262 -0.93 16.16 -4.62
CA LEU A 262 -0.19 15.68 -5.80
C LEU A 262 1.21 16.30 -5.88
N TYR A 263 1.43 17.55 -5.44
CA TYR A 263 2.78 18.10 -5.26
C TYR A 263 3.60 17.27 -4.27
N ALA A 264 2.97 16.88 -3.15
CA ALA A 264 3.62 16.05 -2.15
C ALA A 264 3.99 14.68 -2.71
N LEU A 265 3.10 14.03 -3.45
CA LEU A 265 3.36 12.74 -4.08
C LEU A 265 4.45 12.83 -5.16
N HIS A 266 4.44 13.89 -5.97
CA HIS A 266 5.48 14.15 -6.96
C HIS A 266 6.86 14.23 -6.29
N GLU A 267 6.99 15.04 -5.24
CA GLU A 267 8.25 15.20 -4.52
C GLU A 267 8.71 13.90 -3.85
N SER A 268 7.79 13.17 -3.24
CA SER A 268 8.07 11.87 -2.64
C SER A 268 8.63 10.85 -3.65
N LEU A 269 8.01 10.76 -4.83
CA LEU A 269 8.47 9.87 -5.89
C LEU A 269 9.74 10.37 -6.57
N ARG A 270 9.95 11.68 -6.64
CA ARG A 270 11.19 12.28 -7.12
C ARG A 270 12.37 11.88 -6.21
N LEU A 271 12.18 11.95 -4.89
CA LEU A 271 13.18 11.50 -3.91
C LEU A 271 13.45 9.99 -4.03
N LEU A 272 12.40 9.18 -4.21
CA LEU A 272 12.58 7.75 -4.47
C LEU A 272 13.36 7.47 -5.76
N ALA A 273 13.11 8.24 -6.82
CA ALA A 273 13.84 8.12 -8.09
C ALA A 273 15.30 8.55 -7.94
N GLU A 274 15.58 9.58 -7.14
CA GLU A 274 16.93 10.04 -6.84
C GLU A 274 17.72 9.01 -6.02
N GLU A 275 17.09 8.37 -5.03
CA GLU A 275 17.66 7.26 -4.26
C GLU A 275 17.87 6.01 -5.14
N GLY A 276 16.93 5.75 -6.05
CA GLY A 276 16.83 4.52 -6.81
C GLY A 276 16.01 3.44 -6.07
N VAL A 277 15.04 2.80 -6.77
CA VAL A 277 14.14 1.81 -6.13
C VAL A 277 14.89 0.64 -5.51
N GLU A 278 15.96 0.15 -6.16
CA GLU A 278 16.75 -0.96 -5.65
C GLU A 278 17.54 -0.58 -4.38
N ASN A 279 18.03 0.65 -4.32
CA ASN A 279 18.68 1.18 -3.12
C ASN A 279 17.67 1.35 -1.97
N ALA A 280 16.45 1.79 -2.28
CA ALA A 280 15.38 1.88 -1.29
C ALA A 280 15.02 0.49 -0.73
N TRP A 281 14.87 -0.54 -1.58
CA TRP A 281 14.63 -1.91 -1.13
C TRP A 281 15.76 -2.42 -0.23
N LYS A 282 17.02 -2.19 -0.66
CA LYS A 282 18.19 -2.58 0.12
C LYS A 282 18.24 -1.87 1.48
N ARG A 283 17.94 -0.58 1.52
CA ARG A 283 17.91 0.20 2.77
C ARG A 283 16.87 -0.35 3.76
N HIS A 284 15.67 -0.70 3.29
CA HIS A 284 14.66 -1.32 4.12
C HIS A 284 15.14 -2.67 4.67
N GLN A 285 15.75 -3.50 3.82
CA GLN A 285 16.31 -4.78 4.24
C GLN A 285 17.44 -4.61 5.27
N ASP A 286 18.38 -3.69 5.03
CA ASP A 286 19.49 -3.43 5.94
C ASP A 286 18.98 -2.97 7.32
N MET A 287 17.98 -2.08 7.35
CA MET A 287 17.38 -1.60 8.60
C MET A 287 16.57 -2.69 9.31
N HIS A 288 15.88 -3.55 8.55
CA HIS A 288 15.21 -4.73 9.11
C HIS A 288 16.19 -5.64 9.83
N LEU A 289 17.34 -5.94 9.23
CA LEU A 289 18.35 -6.82 9.84
C LEU A 289 18.89 -6.24 11.15
N VAL A 290 19.12 -4.91 11.20
CA VAL A 290 19.56 -4.23 12.44
C VAL A 290 18.46 -4.29 13.51
N LEU A 291 17.20 -3.98 13.14
CA LEU A 291 16.06 -4.05 14.05
C LEU A 291 15.87 -5.47 14.57
N ARG A 292 15.90 -6.46 13.67
CA ARG A 292 15.76 -7.89 14.01
C ARG A 292 16.77 -8.32 15.08
N ALA A 293 18.05 -8.07 14.84
CA ALA A 293 19.10 -8.43 15.77
C ALA A 293 18.89 -7.83 17.18
N GLY A 294 18.42 -6.57 17.23
CA GLY A 294 18.10 -5.91 18.50
C GLY A 294 16.88 -6.50 19.19
N LEU A 295 15.80 -6.76 18.45
CA LEU A 295 14.57 -7.36 19.01
C LEU A 295 14.82 -8.78 19.54
N GLU A 296 15.56 -9.60 18.80
CA GLU A 296 15.95 -10.96 19.21
C GLU A 296 16.83 -10.93 20.48
N LYS A 297 17.75 -9.95 20.59
CA LYS A 297 18.54 -9.73 21.80
C LYS A 297 17.68 -9.37 23.03
N LEU A 298 16.57 -8.64 22.81
CA LEU A 298 15.58 -8.34 23.86
C LEU A 298 14.63 -9.54 24.15
N GLY A 299 14.85 -10.70 23.52
CA GLY A 299 14.02 -11.90 23.71
C GLY A 299 12.66 -11.85 23.01
N LEU A 300 12.44 -10.86 22.12
CA LEU A 300 11.18 -10.70 21.40
C LEU A 300 11.12 -11.64 20.20
N LYS A 301 9.96 -12.27 19.99
CA LYS A 301 9.75 -13.26 18.94
C LYS A 301 8.92 -12.69 17.80
N PHE A 302 9.35 -12.92 16.57
CA PHE A 302 8.61 -12.55 15.38
C PHE A 302 7.39 -13.46 15.16
N VAL A 303 6.32 -12.89 14.61
CA VAL A 303 5.11 -13.62 14.20
C VAL A 303 5.38 -14.44 12.94
N VAL A 304 6.13 -13.86 12.00
CA VAL A 304 6.38 -14.41 10.66
C VAL A 304 7.71 -15.14 10.61
N ALA A 305 7.77 -16.28 9.90
CA ALA A 305 9.00 -17.02 9.63
C ALA A 305 10.02 -16.15 8.85
N GLU A 306 11.31 -16.39 9.04
CA GLU A 306 12.39 -15.52 8.60
C GLU A 306 12.38 -15.25 7.08
N ASP A 307 12.10 -16.27 6.28
CA ASP A 307 12.07 -16.24 4.81
C ASP A 307 10.88 -15.49 4.21
N SER A 308 9.88 -15.20 5.02
CA SER A 308 8.62 -14.58 4.60
C SER A 308 8.34 -13.24 5.30
N ARG A 309 9.33 -12.68 6.03
CA ARG A 309 9.19 -11.40 6.75
C ARG A 309 9.24 -10.21 5.81
N LEU A 310 8.34 -9.26 6.05
CA LEU A 310 8.43 -7.93 5.44
C LEU A 310 9.56 -7.12 6.07
N PRO A 311 10.52 -6.59 5.30
CA PRO A 311 11.53 -5.69 5.86
C PRO A 311 10.91 -4.43 6.47
N GLN A 312 9.93 -3.84 5.81
CA GLN A 312 9.31 -2.58 6.19
C GLN A 312 8.21 -2.69 7.25
N LEU A 313 7.81 -3.92 7.63
CA LEU A 313 6.87 -4.12 8.74
C LEU A 313 7.17 -5.39 9.54
N ASN A 314 7.48 -5.21 10.82
CA ASN A 314 7.92 -6.24 11.74
C ASN A 314 6.83 -6.51 12.79
N ALA A 315 6.12 -7.63 12.66
CA ALA A 315 5.18 -8.09 13.67
C ALA A 315 5.91 -8.95 14.70
N ILE A 316 5.82 -8.58 15.97
CA ILE A 316 6.46 -9.30 17.08
C ILE A 316 5.42 -9.63 18.14
N TYR A 317 5.51 -10.81 18.74
CA TYR A 317 4.64 -11.21 19.86
C TYR A 317 4.90 -10.33 21.09
N ILE A 318 3.83 -9.96 21.77
CA ILE A 318 3.89 -9.30 23.07
C ILE A 318 4.33 -10.35 24.10
N PRO A 319 5.34 -10.06 24.95
CA PRO A 319 5.75 -10.98 26.01
C PRO A 319 4.60 -11.25 26.99
N GLU A 320 4.60 -12.44 27.56
CA GLU A 320 3.58 -12.83 28.56
C GLU A 320 3.59 -11.89 29.76
N GLY A 321 2.42 -11.47 30.21
CA GLY A 321 2.26 -10.55 31.34
C GLY A 321 2.47 -9.07 31.01
N VAL A 322 2.83 -8.72 29.77
CA VAL A 322 3.03 -7.32 29.34
C VAL A 322 1.73 -6.71 28.84
N ASP A 323 1.38 -5.53 29.36
CA ASP A 323 0.23 -4.76 28.90
C ASP A 323 0.56 -4.00 27.60
N ASP A 324 -0.07 -4.41 26.51
CA ASP A 324 0.05 -3.78 25.18
C ASP A 324 -0.16 -2.25 25.21
N ALA A 325 -1.28 -1.83 25.81
CA ALA A 325 -1.67 -0.41 25.79
C ALA A 325 -0.74 0.45 26.65
N ALA A 326 -0.31 -0.06 27.80
CA ALA A 326 0.62 0.64 28.68
C ALA A 326 1.98 0.84 28.02
N VAL A 327 2.54 -0.20 27.36
CA VAL A 327 3.82 -0.10 26.65
C VAL A 327 3.75 0.93 25.54
N ARG A 328 2.74 0.87 24.65
CA ARG A 328 2.60 1.83 23.56
C ARG A 328 2.36 3.27 24.07
N ALA A 329 1.61 3.43 25.17
CA ALA A 329 1.41 4.74 25.77
C ALA A 329 2.72 5.32 26.34
N ARG A 330 3.57 4.50 26.99
CA ARG A 330 4.89 4.94 27.47
C ARG A 330 5.81 5.30 26.32
N LEU A 331 5.89 4.47 25.25
CA LEU A 331 6.70 4.78 24.06
C LEU A 331 6.29 6.12 23.45
N LEU A 332 4.97 6.36 23.32
CA LEU A 332 4.46 7.60 22.77
C LEU A 332 4.71 8.81 23.67
N LYS A 333 4.53 8.67 25.00
CA LYS A 333 4.65 9.75 25.97
C LYS A 333 6.10 10.13 26.23
N ASP A 334 6.95 9.12 26.49
CA ASP A 334 8.30 9.34 27.00
C ASP A 334 9.33 9.51 25.88
N TYR A 335 9.08 8.90 24.68
CA TYR A 335 10.02 8.90 23.54
C TYR A 335 9.45 9.54 22.27
N ASN A 336 8.20 10.02 22.27
CA ASN A 336 7.50 10.47 21.06
C ASN A 336 7.49 9.40 19.95
N LEU A 337 7.59 8.14 20.32
CA LEU A 337 7.67 6.99 19.41
C LEU A 337 6.33 6.29 19.31
N GLU A 338 5.81 6.15 18.10
CA GLU A 338 4.58 5.42 17.81
C GLU A 338 4.89 4.07 17.18
N ILE A 339 4.44 2.98 17.82
CA ILE A 339 4.35 1.64 17.23
C ILE A 339 2.89 1.20 17.15
N GLY A 340 2.59 0.24 16.28
CA GLY A 340 1.22 -0.22 16.08
C GLY A 340 0.83 -1.40 16.96
N ALA A 341 -0.45 -1.45 17.36
CA ALA A 341 -1.05 -2.65 17.92
C ALA A 341 -1.23 -3.73 16.85
N GLY A 342 -1.37 -4.98 17.27
CA GLY A 342 -1.84 -6.07 16.42
C GLY A 342 -3.24 -5.79 15.85
N LEU A 343 -3.59 -6.46 14.77
CA LEU A 343 -4.88 -6.27 14.08
C LEU A 343 -5.53 -7.65 13.82
N GLY A 344 -6.86 -7.71 13.84
CA GLY A 344 -7.60 -8.96 13.62
C GLY A 344 -7.22 -10.06 14.60
N ALA A 345 -6.80 -11.23 14.12
CA ALA A 345 -6.41 -12.38 14.95
C ALA A 345 -5.18 -12.12 15.84
N LEU A 346 -4.37 -11.10 15.53
CA LEU A 346 -3.19 -10.67 16.30
C LEU A 346 -3.48 -9.51 17.25
N ALA A 347 -4.71 -9.01 17.35
CA ALA A 347 -5.09 -7.97 18.28
C ALA A 347 -4.81 -8.38 19.72
N GLY A 348 -4.09 -7.55 20.48
CA GLY A 348 -3.64 -7.84 21.85
C GLY A 348 -2.56 -8.93 21.99
N LYS A 349 -2.06 -9.49 20.88
CA LYS A 349 -1.05 -10.56 20.87
C LYS A 349 0.28 -10.12 20.24
N ALA A 350 0.28 -9.09 19.43
CA ALA A 350 1.47 -8.63 18.73
C ALA A 350 1.55 -7.12 18.65
N TRP A 351 2.77 -6.59 18.55
CA TRP A 351 3.06 -5.24 18.10
C TRP A 351 3.50 -5.26 16.65
N ARG A 352 3.26 -4.14 15.95
CA ARG A 352 3.73 -3.93 14.58
C ARG A 352 4.69 -2.76 14.55
N ILE A 353 5.95 -3.02 14.22
CA ILE A 353 7.02 -2.01 14.12
C ILE A 353 7.31 -1.76 12.65
N GLY A 354 7.02 -0.54 12.18
CA GLY A 354 7.23 -0.11 10.81
C GLY A 354 8.60 0.50 10.59
N LEU A 355 9.22 0.12 9.47
CA LEU A 355 10.44 0.71 8.92
C LEU A 355 10.12 1.18 7.49
N MET A 356 9.23 2.19 7.36
CA MET A 356 8.71 2.58 6.05
C MET A 356 9.34 3.87 5.55
N GLY A 357 9.86 3.83 4.31
CA GLY A 357 10.37 4.99 3.60
C GLY A 357 11.42 5.77 4.39
N PHE A 358 11.18 7.05 4.62
CA PHE A 358 12.05 7.93 5.41
C PHE A 358 12.24 7.47 6.86
N GLY A 359 11.30 6.70 7.41
CA GLY A 359 11.41 6.10 8.74
C GLY A 359 12.44 4.96 8.83
N ALA A 360 12.82 4.33 7.71
CA ALA A 360 13.80 3.24 7.67
C ALA A 360 15.24 3.76 7.75
N ARG A 361 15.66 4.16 8.95
CA ARG A 361 16.99 4.74 9.25
C ARG A 361 17.51 4.30 10.60
N ARG A 362 18.84 4.32 10.75
CA ARG A 362 19.54 3.81 11.94
C ARG A 362 19.11 4.49 13.23
N GLU A 363 18.88 5.81 13.20
CA GLU A 363 18.49 6.60 14.36
C GLU A 363 17.14 6.15 14.92
N ASN A 364 16.16 5.89 14.05
CA ASN A 364 14.85 5.41 14.47
C ASN A 364 14.93 3.99 15.03
N VAL A 365 15.72 3.10 14.40
CA VAL A 365 15.95 1.74 14.89
C VAL A 365 16.61 1.76 16.27
N ALA A 366 17.66 2.55 16.45
CA ALA A 366 18.37 2.67 17.72
C ALA A 366 17.46 3.22 18.84
N LEU A 367 16.66 4.26 18.53
CA LEU A 367 15.69 4.79 19.47
C LEU A 367 14.63 3.76 19.85
N CYS A 368 14.07 3.04 18.86
CA CYS A 368 13.04 2.02 19.10
C CYS A 368 13.55 0.90 20.01
N LEU A 369 14.73 0.37 19.74
CA LEU A 369 15.34 -0.70 20.55
C LEU A 369 15.62 -0.25 21.97
N ARG A 370 16.21 0.94 22.15
CA ARG A 370 16.46 1.51 23.47
C ARG A 370 15.18 1.76 24.25
N ALA A 371 14.17 2.37 23.60
CA ALA A 371 12.90 2.67 24.25
C ALA A 371 12.17 1.39 24.67
N LEU A 372 12.17 0.34 23.83
CA LEU A 372 11.61 -0.96 24.18
C LEU A 372 12.35 -1.60 25.36
N GLU A 373 13.68 -1.57 25.38
CA GLU A 373 14.49 -2.08 26.50
C GLU A 373 14.13 -1.39 27.82
N GLU A 374 14.00 -0.05 27.83
CA GLU A 374 13.66 0.72 29.04
C GLU A 374 12.20 0.59 29.46
N VAL A 375 11.28 0.30 28.54
CA VAL A 375 9.84 0.16 28.85
C VAL A 375 9.48 -1.23 29.31
N LEU A 376 10.24 -2.27 28.87
CA LEU A 376 10.01 -3.68 29.22
C LEU A 376 10.72 -4.12 30.50
N ASN A 377 11.76 -3.38 30.95
CA ASN A 377 12.43 -3.57 32.24
C ASN A 377 11.79 -2.71 33.33
#